data_a717d09484af80f0bc0cb1e40cf3dd4b
#
_entry.id   a717d09484af80f0bc0cb1e40cf3dd4b
#
_cell.length_a   1.000
_cell.length_b   1.000
_cell.length_c   1.000
_cell.angle_alpha   90.00
_cell.angle_beta   90.00
_cell.angle_gamma   90.00
#
_symmetry.space_group_name_H-M   'P 1'
#
loop_
_entity.id
_entity.type
_entity.pdbx_description
1 polymer ?
#
loop_
_entity_poly.entity_id
_entity_poly.type
_entity_poly.pdbx_seq_one_letter_code
_entity_poly.pdbx_strand_id
1 'polypeptide(L)'
;IRLAKLLFSMPDVYCIAGNHEYDFLKYYRALMMQTEDYDRVLEELRAYFSDGTLLDWETVDRFDLLPFYIETDRFIGVHAGIPFRNGELLPLEEARPEQLVYDRVFKEPNILPRGERCILYGHTPVRYLTDKDEILLYPRYGAAKGSRNIADYCKVHLDTGVALSGVLGGIAVNICQCFYVNEK
;
A
#
# COMPACT_ATOMS: atom_id res chain seq x y z
N ILE A 1 -13.90 4.00 -6.56
CA ILE A 1 -14.05 3.16 -7.79
C ILE A 1 -13.49 3.87 -9.04
N ARG A 2 -13.79 5.15 -9.27
CA ARG A 2 -13.34 5.88 -10.49
C ARG A 2 -11.82 5.87 -10.67
N LEU A 3 -11.04 6.11 -9.60
CA LEU A 3 -9.58 6.07 -9.66
C LEU A 3 -9.06 4.67 -10.02
N ALA A 4 -9.65 3.62 -9.44
CA ALA A 4 -9.27 2.25 -9.75
C ALA A 4 -9.50 1.92 -11.22
N LYS A 5 -10.67 2.28 -11.79
CA LYS A 5 -10.96 2.11 -13.21
C LYS A 5 -9.95 2.85 -14.11
N LEU A 6 -9.57 4.06 -13.73
CA LEU A 6 -8.54 4.82 -14.44
C LEU A 6 -7.20 4.07 -14.44
N LEU A 7 -6.72 3.66 -13.27
CA LEU A 7 -5.45 2.94 -13.13
C LEU A 7 -5.46 1.61 -13.90
N PHE A 8 -6.56 0.87 -13.84
CA PHE A 8 -6.72 -0.38 -14.59
C PHE A 8 -6.76 -0.21 -16.11
N SER A 9 -7.12 0.98 -16.60
CA SER A 9 -7.09 1.28 -18.04
C SER A 9 -5.71 1.68 -18.57
N MET A 10 -4.76 1.98 -17.69
CA MET A 10 -3.44 2.42 -18.09
C MET A 10 -2.53 1.21 -18.37
N PRO A 11 -1.88 1.16 -19.54
CA PRO A 11 -0.86 0.15 -19.80
C PRO A 11 0.33 0.36 -18.84
N ASP A 12 1.02 -0.69 -18.53
CA ASP A 12 2.22 -0.66 -17.68
C ASP A 12 2.03 -0.15 -16.24
N VAL A 13 0.78 -0.09 -15.74
CA VAL A 13 0.44 0.17 -14.34
C VAL A 13 0.11 -1.13 -13.65
N TYR A 14 0.88 -1.44 -12.61
CA TYR A 14 0.67 -2.61 -11.76
C TYR A 14 0.19 -2.16 -10.39
N CYS A 15 -0.97 -2.62 -10.00
CA CYS A 15 -1.58 -2.30 -8.71
C CYS A 15 -1.44 -3.47 -7.74
N ILE A 16 -1.38 -3.17 -6.46
CA ILE A 16 -1.51 -4.14 -5.36
C ILE A 16 -2.76 -3.82 -4.56
N ALA A 17 -3.34 -4.82 -3.93
CA ALA A 17 -4.47 -4.63 -3.03
C ALA A 17 -4.02 -3.94 -1.74
N GLY A 18 -4.74 -2.90 -1.32
CA GLY A 18 -4.69 -2.32 0.00
C GLY A 18 -5.86 -2.78 0.87
N ASN A 19 -5.94 -2.20 2.08
CA ASN A 19 -7.05 -2.50 2.99
C ASN A 19 -8.41 -2.09 2.43
N HIS A 20 -8.49 -1.04 1.62
CA HIS A 20 -9.75 -0.61 1.01
C HIS A 20 -10.27 -1.60 -0.02
N GLU A 21 -9.44 -2.13 -0.91
CA GLU A 21 -9.83 -3.18 -1.86
C GLU A 21 -10.18 -4.48 -1.13
N TYR A 22 -9.42 -4.82 -0.10
CA TYR A 22 -9.66 -6.00 0.74
C TYR A 22 -11.01 -5.92 1.46
N ASP A 23 -11.33 -4.80 2.11
CA ASP A 23 -12.60 -4.56 2.79
C ASP A 23 -13.77 -4.51 1.81
N PHE A 24 -13.59 -3.83 0.67
CA PHE A 24 -14.60 -3.81 -0.38
C PHE A 24 -15.02 -5.23 -0.79
N LEU A 25 -14.05 -6.09 -1.10
CA LEU A 25 -14.32 -7.48 -1.49
C LEU A 25 -15.00 -8.29 -0.38
N LYS A 26 -14.57 -8.07 0.88
CA LYS A 26 -15.19 -8.71 2.05
C LYS A 26 -16.67 -8.33 2.17
N TYR A 27 -17.01 -7.06 2.12
CA TYR A 27 -18.37 -6.58 2.19
C TYR A 27 -19.21 -6.97 0.98
N TYR A 28 -18.61 -6.90 -0.22
CA TYR A 28 -19.27 -7.33 -1.44
C TYR A 28 -19.65 -8.81 -1.40
N ARG A 29 -18.73 -9.68 -0.99
CA ARG A 29 -19.01 -11.13 -0.83
C ARG A 29 -20.06 -11.40 0.24
N ALA A 30 -20.01 -10.71 1.37
CA ALA A 30 -21.01 -10.82 2.43
C ALA A 30 -22.42 -10.44 1.92
N LEU A 31 -22.51 -9.37 1.14
CA LEU A 31 -23.76 -8.95 0.49
C LEU A 31 -24.30 -10.02 -0.47
N MET A 32 -23.42 -10.56 -1.33
CA MET A 32 -23.82 -11.58 -2.32
C MET A 32 -24.24 -12.90 -1.68
N MET A 33 -23.61 -13.27 -0.56
CA MET A 33 -23.93 -14.50 0.17
C MET A 33 -25.09 -14.34 1.17
N GLN A 34 -25.59 -13.14 1.37
CA GLN A 34 -26.65 -12.80 2.34
C GLN A 34 -26.33 -13.30 3.77
N THR A 35 -25.03 -13.24 4.15
CA THR A 35 -24.53 -13.93 5.33
C THR A 35 -24.66 -13.16 6.63
N GLU A 36 -24.91 -11.82 6.60
CA GLU A 36 -24.98 -11.00 7.82
C GLU A 36 -25.86 -9.76 7.61
N ASP A 37 -25.89 -8.87 8.60
CA ASP A 37 -26.60 -7.60 8.67
C ASP A 37 -26.51 -6.81 7.33
N TYR A 38 -27.48 -7.07 6.45
CA TYR A 38 -27.54 -6.56 5.09
C TYR A 38 -27.44 -5.04 5.05
N ASP A 39 -28.14 -4.36 5.95
CA ASP A 39 -28.19 -2.89 5.95
C ASP A 39 -26.83 -2.29 6.29
N ARG A 40 -26.11 -2.88 7.28
CA ARG A 40 -24.77 -2.45 7.65
C ARG A 40 -23.77 -2.67 6.50
N VAL A 41 -23.80 -3.85 5.90
CA VAL A 41 -22.90 -4.18 4.76
C VAL A 41 -23.16 -3.26 3.57
N LEU A 42 -24.42 -2.95 3.29
CA LEU A 42 -24.80 -2.04 2.23
C LEU A 42 -24.32 -0.60 2.49
N GLU A 43 -24.38 -0.15 3.74
CA GLU A 43 -23.89 1.18 4.14
C GLU A 43 -22.36 1.28 3.97
N GLU A 44 -21.62 0.28 4.43
CA GLU A 44 -20.15 0.19 4.20
C GLU A 44 -19.80 0.23 2.72
N LEU A 45 -20.51 -0.51 1.88
CA LEU A 45 -20.29 -0.51 0.44
C LEU A 45 -20.60 0.85 -0.21
N ARG A 46 -21.59 1.59 0.26
CA ARG A 46 -21.96 2.90 -0.29
C ARG A 46 -20.82 3.91 -0.27
N ALA A 47 -19.95 3.84 0.74
CA ALA A 47 -18.78 4.72 0.84
C ALA A 47 -17.86 4.63 -0.39
N TYR A 48 -17.77 3.46 -1.03
CA TYR A 48 -16.94 3.25 -2.22
C TYR A 48 -17.56 3.83 -3.51
N PHE A 49 -18.83 4.24 -3.47
CA PHE A 49 -19.57 4.81 -4.60
C PHE A 49 -19.90 6.29 -4.42
N SER A 50 -19.27 6.96 -3.47
CA SER A 50 -19.53 8.38 -3.16
C SER A 50 -19.24 9.32 -4.33
N ASP A 51 -18.42 8.90 -5.30
CA ASP A 51 -18.12 9.62 -6.53
C ASP A 51 -19.16 9.42 -7.65
N GLY A 52 -20.24 8.69 -7.40
CA GLY A 52 -21.31 8.39 -8.34
C GLY A 52 -20.95 7.37 -9.43
N THR A 53 -19.78 6.72 -9.33
CA THR A 53 -19.36 5.70 -10.30
C THR A 53 -20.14 4.40 -10.07
N LEU A 54 -20.69 3.83 -11.15
CA LEU A 54 -21.36 2.54 -11.08
C LEU A 54 -20.36 1.40 -10.98
N LEU A 55 -20.66 0.44 -10.13
CA LEU A 55 -19.92 -0.82 -10.05
C LEU A 55 -20.28 -1.69 -11.27
N ASP A 56 -19.27 -2.32 -11.83
CA ASP A 56 -19.41 -3.37 -12.83
C ASP A 56 -18.60 -4.61 -12.41
N TRP A 57 -18.97 -5.73 -12.98
CA TRP A 57 -18.34 -7.01 -12.69
C TRP A 57 -16.84 -7.02 -13.03
N GLU A 58 -16.44 -6.35 -14.10
CA GLU A 58 -15.03 -6.25 -14.47
C GLU A 58 -14.18 -5.59 -13.38
N THR A 59 -14.69 -4.54 -12.74
CA THR A 59 -13.99 -3.87 -11.63
C THR A 59 -13.88 -4.78 -10.40
N VAL A 60 -14.94 -5.53 -10.08
CA VAL A 60 -14.92 -6.50 -8.95
C VAL A 60 -13.91 -7.60 -9.21
N ASP A 61 -13.95 -8.19 -10.40
CA ASP A 61 -13.02 -9.25 -10.80
C ASP A 61 -11.57 -8.76 -10.75
N ARG A 62 -11.32 -7.53 -11.19
CA ARG A 62 -9.98 -6.93 -11.12
C ARG A 62 -9.51 -6.71 -9.69
N PHE A 63 -10.38 -6.28 -8.79
CA PHE A 63 -10.02 -6.19 -7.36
C PHE A 63 -9.68 -7.55 -6.77
N ASP A 64 -10.44 -8.59 -7.14
CA ASP A 64 -10.22 -9.95 -6.66
C ASP A 64 -8.90 -10.57 -7.16
N LEU A 65 -8.42 -10.11 -8.30
CA LEU A 65 -7.17 -10.54 -8.92
C LEU A 65 -5.94 -9.72 -8.50
N LEU A 66 -6.11 -8.64 -7.72
CA LEU A 66 -4.97 -7.84 -7.28
C LEU A 66 -4.06 -8.64 -6.36
N PRO A 67 -2.75 -8.68 -6.62
CA PRO A 67 -1.79 -9.25 -5.68
C PRO A 67 -1.68 -8.39 -4.42
N PHE A 68 -1.33 -8.98 -3.30
CA PHE A 68 -1.09 -8.26 -2.04
C PHE A 68 0.31 -7.68 -1.94
N TYR A 69 1.21 -8.09 -2.81
CA TYR A 69 2.58 -7.58 -2.91
C TYR A 69 3.13 -7.75 -4.34
N ILE A 70 4.18 -7.01 -4.63
CA ILE A 70 4.97 -7.15 -5.86
C ILE A 70 6.41 -7.38 -5.46
N GLU A 71 7.06 -8.37 -6.08
CA GLU A 71 8.47 -8.65 -5.91
C GLU A 71 9.25 -8.37 -7.19
N THR A 72 10.40 -7.76 -7.03
CA THR A 72 11.41 -7.56 -8.07
C THR A 72 12.80 -7.92 -7.52
N ASP A 73 13.81 -7.93 -8.35
CA ASP A 73 15.19 -8.13 -7.90
C ASP A 73 15.68 -7.03 -6.95
N ARG A 74 15.07 -5.86 -6.95
CA ARG A 74 15.50 -4.66 -6.24
C ARG A 74 14.67 -4.29 -5.03
N PHE A 75 13.37 -4.55 -5.09
CA PHE A 75 12.44 -4.15 -4.04
C PHE A 75 11.25 -5.12 -3.92
N ILE A 76 10.60 -5.02 -2.78
CA ILE A 76 9.28 -5.61 -2.52
C ILE A 76 8.32 -4.44 -2.29
N GLY A 77 7.22 -4.39 -3.02
CA GLY A 77 6.12 -3.44 -2.79
C GLY A 77 4.99 -4.13 -2.03
N VAL A 78 4.56 -3.56 -0.91
CA VAL A 78 3.46 -4.06 -0.09
C VAL A 78 2.63 -2.88 0.44
N HIS A 79 1.33 -3.09 0.71
CA HIS A 79 0.48 -1.96 1.14
C HIS A 79 0.87 -1.42 2.52
N ALA A 80 0.86 -2.23 3.58
CA ALA A 80 1.07 -1.77 4.95
C ALA A 80 2.41 -2.21 5.55
N GLY A 81 2.86 -3.42 5.28
CA GLY A 81 4.10 -3.94 5.81
C GLY A 81 4.19 -5.46 5.71
N ILE A 82 5.30 -6.00 6.17
CA ILE A 82 5.54 -7.44 6.22
C ILE A 82 5.64 -7.84 7.70
N PRO A 83 4.89 -8.87 8.14
CA PRO A 83 4.90 -9.28 9.53
C PRO A 83 6.29 -9.70 10.01
N PHE A 84 6.57 -9.40 11.26
CA PHE A 84 7.80 -9.78 11.96
C PHE A 84 7.55 -10.94 12.92
N ARG A 85 8.41 -11.94 12.87
CA ARG A 85 8.43 -13.01 13.87
C ARG A 85 9.88 -13.24 14.34
N ASN A 86 10.12 -13.15 15.64
CA ASN A 86 11.45 -13.35 16.25
C ASN A 86 12.56 -12.42 15.68
N GLY A 87 12.19 -11.20 15.27
CA GLY A 87 13.14 -10.23 14.72
C GLY A 87 13.41 -10.35 13.21
N GLU A 88 12.76 -11.28 12.53
CA GLU A 88 12.88 -11.50 11.10
C GLU A 88 11.53 -11.30 10.39
N LEU A 89 11.57 -10.92 9.12
CA LEU A 89 10.38 -10.86 8.28
C LEU A 89 9.85 -12.27 8.04
N LEU A 90 8.53 -12.43 8.08
CA LEU A 90 7.90 -13.64 7.58
C LEU A 90 8.12 -13.76 6.06
N PRO A 91 8.32 -14.97 5.53
CA PRO A 91 8.19 -15.21 4.10
C PRO A 91 6.82 -14.71 3.60
N LEU A 92 6.79 -14.05 2.45
CA LEU A 92 5.56 -13.43 1.93
C LEU A 92 4.46 -14.46 1.68
N GLU A 93 4.84 -15.67 1.27
CA GLU A 93 3.93 -16.79 1.05
C GLU A 93 3.31 -17.34 2.35
N GLU A 94 3.90 -17.07 3.51
CA GLU A 94 3.35 -17.43 4.82
C GLU A 94 2.51 -16.29 5.45
N ALA A 95 2.60 -15.09 4.90
CA ALA A 95 1.86 -13.94 5.39
C ALA A 95 0.40 -14.01 4.94
N ARG A 96 -0.53 -13.83 5.87
CA ARG A 96 -1.95 -13.71 5.52
C ARG A 96 -2.25 -12.34 4.90
N PRO A 97 -3.20 -12.24 3.96
CA PRO A 97 -3.59 -10.96 3.34
C PRO A 97 -3.81 -9.83 4.33
N GLU A 98 -4.54 -10.10 5.43
CA GLU A 98 -4.82 -9.10 6.46
C GLU A 98 -3.55 -8.50 7.08
N GLN A 99 -2.51 -9.31 7.22
CA GLN A 99 -1.23 -8.86 7.80
C GLN A 99 -0.49 -7.92 6.85
N LEU A 100 -0.65 -8.11 5.52
CA LEU A 100 -0.01 -7.27 4.51
C LEU A 100 -0.74 -5.94 4.28
N VAL A 101 -2.06 -5.89 4.55
CA VAL A 101 -2.87 -4.70 4.27
C VAL A 101 -3.22 -3.85 5.51
N TYR A 102 -3.04 -4.39 6.73
CA TYR A 102 -3.38 -3.66 7.97
C TYR A 102 -2.21 -3.51 8.95
N ASP A 103 -1.01 -3.99 8.63
CA ASP A 103 0.11 -3.89 9.56
C ASP A 103 0.37 -2.45 9.98
N ARG A 104 0.56 -2.23 11.27
CA ARG A 104 0.90 -0.93 11.86
C ARG A 104 2.19 -0.97 12.66
N VAL A 105 2.85 -2.11 12.73
CA VAL A 105 4.11 -2.29 13.44
C VAL A 105 5.30 -2.02 12.52
N PHE A 106 5.19 -2.45 11.27
CA PHE A 106 6.27 -2.31 10.28
C PHE A 106 6.71 -0.86 10.04
N LYS A 107 5.80 0.11 10.20
CA LYS A 107 6.10 1.55 10.05
C LYS A 107 7.08 2.08 11.10
N GLU A 108 7.21 1.41 12.27
CA GLU A 108 8.06 1.89 13.36
C GLU A 108 9.52 2.05 12.92
N PRO A 109 10.19 3.17 13.27
CA PRO A 109 11.55 3.48 12.79
C PRO A 109 12.60 2.45 13.18
N ASN A 110 12.42 1.76 14.30
CA ASN A 110 13.33 0.74 14.83
C ASN A 110 13.14 -0.64 14.16
N ILE A 111 12.08 -0.84 13.41
CA ILE A 111 11.86 -2.05 12.63
C ILE A 111 12.61 -1.89 11.30
N LEU A 112 13.83 -2.41 11.25
CA LEU A 112 14.71 -2.35 10.08
C LEU A 112 14.89 -3.74 9.50
N PRO A 113 14.23 -4.04 8.36
CA PRO A 113 14.34 -5.35 7.72
C PRO A 113 15.79 -5.69 7.37
N ARG A 114 16.17 -6.93 7.61
CA ARG A 114 17.39 -7.51 7.07
C ARG A 114 17.10 -8.12 5.70
N GLY A 115 18.05 -8.09 4.81
CA GLY A 115 17.87 -8.62 3.45
C GLY A 115 18.37 -7.62 2.41
N GLU A 116 18.49 -8.04 1.17
CA GLU A 116 19.11 -7.25 0.09
C GLU A 116 18.11 -6.29 -0.58
N ARG A 117 16.84 -6.68 -0.65
CA ARG A 117 15.80 -5.86 -1.29
C ARG A 117 15.26 -4.78 -0.37
N CYS A 118 14.95 -3.63 -0.94
CA CYS A 118 14.26 -2.55 -0.26
C CYS A 118 12.76 -2.85 -0.17
N ILE A 119 12.11 -2.52 0.96
CA ILE A 119 10.67 -2.69 1.11
C ILE A 119 9.98 -1.33 0.95
N LEU A 120 9.10 -1.23 -0.07
CA LEU A 120 8.28 -0.05 -0.32
C LEU A 120 6.89 -0.28 0.28
N TYR A 121 6.42 0.63 1.13
CA TYR A 121 5.15 0.47 1.84
C TYR A 121 4.47 1.81 2.15
N GLY A 122 3.19 1.76 2.59
CA GLY A 122 2.36 2.90 2.92
C GLY A 122 1.36 2.64 4.05
N HIS A 123 0.06 2.85 3.80
CA HIS A 123 -1.09 2.60 4.68
C HIS A 123 -1.24 3.57 5.85
N THR A 124 -0.17 3.91 6.54
CA THR A 124 -0.21 4.86 7.65
C THR A 124 0.48 6.15 7.22
N PRO A 125 -0.22 7.28 7.14
CA PRO A 125 0.40 8.54 6.72
C PRO A 125 1.66 8.90 7.51
N VAL A 126 2.72 9.28 6.79
CA VAL A 126 4.03 9.63 7.38
C VAL A 126 3.93 10.74 8.42
N ARG A 127 2.98 11.68 8.27
CA ARG A 127 2.76 12.77 9.23
C ARG A 127 2.45 12.30 10.65
N TYR A 128 1.95 11.07 10.83
CA TYR A 128 1.77 10.48 12.17
C TYR A 128 3.08 10.05 12.84
N LEU A 129 4.19 10.07 12.09
CA LEU A 129 5.52 9.74 12.59
C LEU A 129 6.44 10.96 12.68
N THR A 130 6.24 11.99 11.84
CA THR A 130 7.26 13.05 11.65
C THR A 130 6.72 14.47 11.52
N ASP A 131 5.46 14.74 11.65
CA ASP A 131 4.81 16.04 11.39
C ASP A 131 5.03 16.60 9.95
N LYS A 132 5.52 15.76 9.01
CA LYS A 132 5.79 16.12 7.62
C LYS A 132 5.04 15.20 6.67
N ASP A 133 4.81 15.68 5.45
CA ASP A 133 4.18 14.95 4.36
C ASP A 133 5.23 14.51 3.31
N GLU A 134 6.36 14.01 3.80
CA GLU A 134 7.51 13.62 2.98
C GLU A 134 7.76 12.12 3.09
N ILE A 135 8.15 11.48 1.98
CA ILE A 135 8.57 10.09 1.95
C ILE A 135 9.74 9.87 2.92
N LEU A 136 9.67 8.82 3.74
CA LEU A 136 10.76 8.46 4.66
C LEU A 136 11.59 7.33 4.08
N LEU A 137 12.89 7.60 3.97
CA LEU A 137 13.88 6.61 3.55
C LEU A 137 14.68 6.13 4.76
N TYR A 138 14.74 4.84 4.98
CA TYR A 138 15.47 4.21 6.09
C TYR A 138 16.74 3.56 5.56
N PRO A 139 17.90 4.24 5.68
CA PRO A 139 19.16 3.73 5.12
C PRO A 139 19.64 2.48 5.85
N ARG A 140 20.35 1.62 5.13
CA ARG A 140 21.10 0.51 5.70
C ARG A 140 22.31 1.02 6.47
N TYR A 141 22.78 0.22 7.40
CA TYR A 141 24.02 0.52 8.11
C TYR A 141 25.18 0.68 7.10
N GLY A 142 25.92 1.76 7.20
CA GLY A 142 27.03 2.08 6.30
C GLY A 142 26.67 2.69 4.95
N ALA A 143 25.38 2.87 4.66
CA ALA A 143 24.95 3.54 3.44
C ALA A 143 25.35 5.02 3.42
N ALA A 144 25.73 5.52 2.24
CA ALA A 144 26.06 6.94 2.07
C ALA A 144 24.81 7.81 2.27
N LYS A 145 24.96 8.95 2.94
CA LYS A 145 23.87 9.92 3.11
C LYS A 145 23.40 10.42 1.74
N GLY A 146 22.09 10.28 1.48
CA GLY A 146 21.48 10.72 0.22
C GLY A 146 21.84 9.83 -0.97
N SER A 147 22.13 8.55 -0.73
CA SER A 147 22.39 7.59 -1.81
C SER A 147 21.26 7.58 -2.83
N ARG A 148 21.61 7.46 -4.11
CA ARG A 148 20.70 7.30 -5.24
C ARG A 148 20.49 5.84 -5.64
N ASN A 149 20.91 4.91 -4.81
CA ASN A 149 20.70 3.49 -5.02
C ASN A 149 19.67 2.97 -4.04
N ILE A 150 18.57 2.41 -4.53
CA ILE A 150 17.50 1.88 -3.67
C ILE A 150 17.98 0.72 -2.78
N ALA A 151 19.01 -0.02 -3.19
CA ALA A 151 19.59 -1.10 -2.40
C ALA A 151 20.26 -0.62 -1.10
N ASP A 152 20.59 0.67 -1.00
CA ASP A 152 21.14 1.28 0.21
C ASP A 152 20.09 1.57 1.28
N TYR A 153 18.82 1.30 0.99
CA TYR A 153 17.71 1.47 1.92
C TYR A 153 17.09 0.12 2.25
N CYS A 154 16.80 -0.11 3.53
CA CYS A 154 16.11 -1.32 3.97
C CYS A 154 14.59 -1.21 3.77
N LYS A 155 14.03 -0.01 3.95
CA LYS A 155 12.62 0.28 3.67
C LYS A 155 12.40 1.74 3.29
N VAL A 156 11.31 2.00 2.56
CA VAL A 156 10.83 3.34 2.18
C VAL A 156 9.35 3.44 2.48
N HIS A 157 8.97 4.45 3.24
CA HIS A 157 7.59 4.75 3.59
C HIS A 157 7.03 5.80 2.63
N LEU A 158 6.11 5.39 1.77
CA LEU A 158 5.62 6.20 0.65
C LEU A 158 4.37 7.02 0.96
N ASP A 159 3.63 6.70 2.02
CA ASP A 159 2.32 7.30 2.30
C ASP A 159 2.44 8.73 2.84
N THR A 160 2.37 9.69 1.96
CA THR A 160 2.35 11.12 2.28
C THR A 160 1.00 11.61 2.82
N GLY A 161 0.00 10.70 2.90
CA GLY A 161 -1.33 11.02 3.42
C GLY A 161 -2.10 11.98 2.50
N VAL A 162 -2.16 11.69 1.20
CA VAL A 162 -2.76 12.59 0.19
C VAL A 162 -4.16 13.07 0.56
N ALA A 163 -4.99 12.23 1.16
CA ALA A 163 -6.34 12.60 1.61
C ALA A 163 -6.34 13.63 2.76
N LEU A 164 -5.23 13.78 3.49
CA LEU A 164 -5.07 14.70 4.62
C LEU A 164 -4.25 15.93 4.26
N SER A 165 -3.25 15.75 3.41
CA SER A 165 -2.23 16.74 3.08
C SER A 165 -2.42 17.41 1.72
N GLY A 166 -3.16 16.76 0.79
CA GLY A 166 -3.18 17.12 -0.62
C GLY A 166 -1.87 16.82 -1.35
N VAL A 167 -0.91 16.11 -0.71
CA VAL A 167 0.40 15.78 -1.27
C VAL A 167 0.46 14.30 -1.64
N LEU A 168 0.61 14.00 -2.92
CA LEU A 168 0.87 12.65 -3.41
C LEU A 168 2.38 12.45 -3.60
N GLY A 169 2.94 11.49 -2.87
CA GLY A 169 4.35 11.11 -2.97
C GLY A 169 4.57 9.90 -3.87
N GLY A 170 5.74 9.85 -4.52
CA GLY A 170 6.21 8.73 -5.31
C GLY A 170 7.72 8.66 -5.36
N ILE A 171 8.27 7.49 -5.74
CA ILE A 171 9.72 7.28 -5.87
C ILE A 171 10.08 6.66 -7.21
N ALA A 172 11.06 7.22 -7.91
CA ALA A 172 11.70 6.59 -9.05
C ALA A 172 12.80 5.65 -8.55
N VAL A 173 12.50 4.35 -8.50
CA VAL A 173 13.36 3.32 -7.90
C VAL A 173 14.72 3.20 -8.58
N ASN A 174 14.80 3.43 -9.90
CA ASN A 174 16.03 3.32 -10.67
C ASN A 174 17.11 4.35 -10.31
N ILE A 175 16.70 5.52 -9.81
CA ILE A 175 17.58 6.63 -9.40
C ILE A 175 17.37 7.03 -7.94
N CYS A 176 16.53 6.31 -7.21
CA CYS A 176 16.13 6.56 -5.81
C CYS A 176 15.79 8.05 -5.54
N GLN A 177 14.92 8.61 -6.39
CA GLN A 177 14.49 10.01 -6.31
C GLN A 177 13.01 10.09 -5.96
N CYS A 178 12.67 10.85 -4.90
CA CYS A 178 11.31 11.12 -4.51
C CYS A 178 10.71 12.27 -5.34
N PHE A 179 9.42 12.16 -5.62
CA PHE A 179 8.60 13.15 -6.32
C PHE A 179 7.37 13.44 -5.50
N TYR A 180 6.88 14.68 -5.61
CA TYR A 180 5.67 15.11 -4.92
C TYR A 180 4.78 15.88 -5.89
N VAL A 181 3.49 15.58 -5.85
CA VAL A 181 2.45 16.31 -6.57
C VAL A 181 1.50 16.89 -5.53
N ASN A 182 1.31 18.19 -5.57
CA ASN A 182 0.42 18.89 -4.66
C ASN A 182 -0.90 19.20 -5.37
N GLU A 183 -2.02 19.00 -4.66
CA GLU A 183 -3.31 19.53 -5.09
C GLU A 183 -3.24 21.06 -5.04
N LYS A 184 -3.58 21.72 -6.14
CA LYS A 184 -3.58 23.19 -6.25
C LYS A 184 -4.92 23.75 -5.84
#